data_e4f65b796bf382284abedf7473b1e08d
#
_entry.id   e4f65b796bf382284abedf7473b1e08d
#
_cell.length_a   1.000
_cell.length_b   1.000
_cell.length_c   1.000
_cell.angle_alpha   90.00
_cell.angle_beta   90.00
_cell.angle_gamma   90.00
#
_symmetry.space_group_name_H-M   'P 1'
#
loop_
_entity.id
_entity.type
_entity.pdbx_description
1 polymer ?
#
loop_
_entity_poly.entity_id
_entity_poly.type
_entity_poly.pdbx_seq_one_letter_code
_entity_poly.pdbx_strand_id
1 'polypeptide(L)'
;MASKASFSPEEWTKVLQSVMMAGIAVTAAEPSGLWGTLKESMVAGHALLEAKSDTKSSELIKAVVADFETSEGRAAARDRLQATLTGSKPGEVKAKAVAAVRDAAALLDAKAPDEAAAFKAWLRHISQAVAEASTEGGFLGFGGVRVSEAEKATLAEISGALGVKG
;
A
#
# COMPACT_ATOMS: atom_id res chain seq x y z
N MET A 1 5.66 -11.76 -19.40
CA MET A 1 4.80 -11.45 -18.25
C MET A 1 5.58 -11.68 -16.97
N ALA A 2 5.63 -10.67 -16.12
CA ALA A 2 6.29 -10.79 -14.84
C ALA A 2 5.45 -11.63 -13.88
N SER A 3 6.11 -12.49 -13.12
CA SER A 3 5.49 -13.34 -12.10
C SER A 3 6.35 -13.33 -10.84
N LYS A 4 5.87 -13.97 -9.78
CA LYS A 4 6.67 -14.17 -8.57
C LYS A 4 8.08 -14.70 -8.87
N ALA A 5 8.22 -15.57 -9.87
CA ALA A 5 9.50 -16.14 -10.28
C ALA A 5 10.49 -15.14 -10.90
N SER A 6 10.02 -13.95 -11.29
CA SER A 6 10.88 -12.87 -11.82
C SER A 6 11.66 -12.16 -10.70
N PHE A 7 11.31 -12.41 -9.44
CA PHE A 7 11.88 -11.75 -8.26
C PHE A 7 12.58 -12.77 -7.37
N SER A 8 13.65 -12.34 -6.69
CA SER A 8 14.19 -13.13 -5.60
C SER A 8 13.19 -13.17 -4.41
N PRO A 9 13.31 -14.12 -3.49
CA PRO A 9 12.43 -14.16 -2.31
C PRO A 9 12.43 -12.84 -1.52
N GLU A 10 13.57 -12.19 -1.40
CA GLU A 10 13.68 -10.91 -0.72
C GLU A 10 13.02 -9.78 -1.50
N GLU A 11 13.24 -9.71 -2.80
CA GLU A 11 12.59 -8.74 -3.69
C GLU A 11 11.07 -8.91 -3.68
N TRP A 12 10.60 -10.15 -3.74
CA TRP A 12 9.17 -10.46 -3.68
C TRP A 12 8.54 -9.98 -2.37
N THR A 13 9.24 -10.17 -1.24
CA THR A 13 8.79 -9.70 0.05
C THR A 13 8.69 -8.17 0.09
N LYS A 14 9.58 -7.44 -0.60
CA LYS A 14 9.47 -5.99 -0.77
C LYS A 14 8.23 -5.58 -1.56
N VAL A 15 7.89 -6.34 -2.60
CA VAL A 15 6.66 -6.11 -3.37
C VAL A 15 5.43 -6.32 -2.50
N LEU A 16 5.37 -7.40 -1.73
CA LEU A 16 4.27 -7.65 -0.78
C LEU A 16 4.17 -6.54 0.27
N GLN A 17 5.29 -6.13 0.84
CA GLN A 17 5.36 -5.06 1.83
C GLN A 17 4.80 -3.74 1.29
N SER A 18 5.07 -3.41 0.03
CA SER A 18 4.63 -2.15 -0.58
C SER A 18 3.11 -1.97 -0.54
N VAL A 19 2.36 -3.06 -0.65
CA VAL A 19 0.90 -3.05 -0.58
C VAL A 19 0.42 -2.59 0.80
N MET A 20 1.05 -3.09 1.85
CA MET A 20 0.74 -2.67 3.22
C MET A 20 1.24 -1.24 3.49
N MET A 21 2.43 -0.92 3.04
CA MET A 21 3.05 0.40 3.25
C MET A 21 2.29 1.54 2.55
N ALA A 22 1.65 1.27 1.41
CA ALA A 22 0.83 2.25 0.72
C ALA A 22 -0.34 2.73 1.60
N GLY A 23 -0.94 1.84 2.38
CA GLY A 23 -1.97 2.19 3.36
C GLY A 23 -1.41 2.84 4.62
N ILE A 24 -0.34 2.27 5.16
CA ILE A 24 0.31 2.75 6.38
C ILE A 24 0.82 4.19 6.24
N ALA A 25 1.38 4.55 5.09
CA ALA A 25 1.85 5.91 4.84
C ALA A 25 0.75 6.95 5.06
N VAL A 26 -0.45 6.66 4.58
CA VAL A 26 -1.61 7.55 4.72
C VAL A 26 -2.08 7.62 6.17
N THR A 27 -2.20 6.48 6.84
CA THR A 27 -2.62 6.42 8.25
C THR A 27 -1.64 7.10 9.18
N ALA A 28 -0.35 6.94 8.94
CA ALA A 28 0.70 7.58 9.72
C ALA A 28 0.74 9.11 9.56
N ALA A 29 0.05 9.65 8.55
CA ALA A 29 -0.09 11.09 8.36
C ALA A 29 -1.00 11.74 9.43
N GLU A 30 -1.90 10.96 10.04
CA GLU A 30 -2.83 11.44 11.06
C GLU A 30 -2.30 11.19 12.47
N PRO A 31 -2.39 12.20 13.38
CA PRO A 31 -1.90 12.06 14.76
C PRO A 31 -2.67 11.02 15.59
N SER A 32 -3.87 10.69 15.19
CA SER A 32 -4.78 9.77 15.91
C SER A 32 -4.65 8.31 15.47
N GLY A 33 -3.54 7.93 14.89
CA GLY A 33 -3.25 6.69 14.15
C GLY A 33 -3.65 5.32 14.75
N LEU A 34 -4.23 5.29 15.96
CA LEU A 34 -4.68 4.03 16.58
C LEU A 34 -5.97 3.46 15.97
N TRP A 35 -6.82 4.32 15.43
CA TRP A 35 -8.06 3.90 14.76
C TRP A 35 -7.84 3.48 13.30
N GLY A 36 -6.70 3.87 12.73
CA GLY A 36 -6.32 3.53 11.37
C GLY A 36 -6.08 2.04 11.19
N THR A 37 -5.43 1.38 12.14
CA THR A 37 -4.97 -0.01 12.00
C THR A 37 -6.10 -1.02 11.73
N LEU A 38 -7.25 -0.83 12.34
CA LEU A 38 -8.41 -1.71 12.13
C LEU A 38 -9.10 -1.45 10.79
N LYS A 39 -9.23 -0.18 10.41
CA LYS A 39 -9.81 0.21 9.12
C LYS A 39 -8.89 -0.14 7.96
N GLU A 40 -7.59 0.02 8.14
CA GLU A 40 -6.59 -0.35 7.13
C GLU A 40 -6.69 -1.81 6.72
N SER A 41 -6.81 -2.72 7.68
CA SER A 41 -6.93 -4.14 7.40
C SER A 41 -8.17 -4.45 6.58
N MET A 42 -9.27 -3.71 6.79
CA MET A 42 -10.51 -3.87 6.03
C MET A 42 -10.40 -3.27 4.63
N VAL A 43 -9.81 -2.09 4.50
CA VAL A 43 -9.67 -1.40 3.20
C VAL A 43 -8.65 -2.11 2.32
N ALA A 44 -7.52 -2.54 2.88
CA ALA A 44 -6.55 -3.35 2.17
C ALA A 44 -7.16 -4.68 1.72
N GLY A 45 -7.94 -5.32 2.59
CA GLY A 45 -8.70 -6.52 2.24
C GLY A 45 -9.69 -6.29 1.10
N HIS A 46 -10.39 -5.17 1.11
CA HIS A 46 -11.33 -4.81 0.04
C HIS A 46 -10.62 -4.57 -1.29
N ALA A 47 -9.53 -3.81 -1.28
CA ALA A 47 -8.71 -3.58 -2.48
C ALA A 47 -8.13 -4.88 -3.07
N LEU A 48 -7.75 -5.83 -2.21
CA LEU A 48 -7.32 -7.15 -2.64
C LEU A 48 -8.46 -7.95 -3.29
N LEU A 49 -9.67 -7.88 -2.72
CA LEU A 49 -10.84 -8.54 -3.27
C LEU A 49 -11.27 -7.92 -4.61
N GLU A 50 -11.24 -6.60 -4.72
CA GLU A 50 -11.51 -5.90 -5.98
C GLU A 50 -10.51 -6.34 -7.07
N ALA A 51 -9.22 -6.34 -6.75
CA ALA A 51 -8.18 -6.76 -7.70
C ALA A 51 -8.33 -8.23 -8.11
N LYS A 52 -8.80 -9.09 -7.21
CA LYS A 52 -9.08 -10.50 -7.50
C LYS A 52 -10.25 -10.67 -8.48
N SER A 53 -11.28 -9.87 -8.33
CA SER A 53 -12.47 -9.93 -9.17
C SER A 53 -12.31 -9.18 -10.50
N ASP A 54 -11.35 -8.28 -10.60
CA ASP A 54 -11.10 -7.52 -11.81
C ASP A 54 -10.32 -8.35 -12.84
N THR A 55 -11.01 -8.72 -13.90
CA THR A 55 -10.40 -9.48 -15.01
C THR A 55 -9.31 -8.70 -15.76
N LYS A 56 -9.26 -7.38 -15.58
CA LYS A 56 -8.27 -6.49 -16.20
C LYS A 56 -7.04 -6.29 -15.34
N SER A 57 -7.02 -6.80 -14.10
CA SER A 57 -5.85 -6.74 -13.23
C SER A 57 -4.66 -7.44 -13.89
N SER A 58 -3.47 -6.85 -13.76
CA SER A 58 -2.25 -7.44 -14.30
C SER A 58 -1.95 -8.79 -13.62
N GLU A 59 -1.20 -9.64 -14.31
CA GLU A 59 -0.81 -10.95 -13.77
C GLU A 59 0.03 -10.80 -12.50
N LEU A 60 0.83 -9.74 -12.41
CA LEU A 60 1.61 -9.44 -11.22
C LEU A 60 0.72 -9.09 -10.03
N ILE A 61 -0.31 -8.26 -10.22
CA ILE A 61 -1.29 -7.94 -9.17
C ILE A 61 -1.99 -9.21 -8.71
N LYS A 62 -2.44 -10.05 -9.63
CA LYS A 62 -3.06 -11.35 -9.30
C LYS A 62 -2.14 -12.26 -8.50
N ALA A 63 -0.86 -12.31 -8.85
CA ALA A 63 0.12 -13.11 -8.12
C ALA A 63 0.33 -12.61 -6.68
N VAL A 64 0.37 -11.29 -6.48
CA VAL A 64 0.46 -10.67 -5.16
C VAL A 64 -0.79 -10.97 -4.33
N VAL A 65 -1.97 -10.81 -4.91
CA VAL A 65 -3.25 -11.10 -4.24
C VAL A 65 -3.30 -12.58 -3.83
N ALA A 66 -2.92 -13.49 -4.72
CA ALA A 66 -2.88 -14.92 -4.43
C ALA A 66 -1.93 -15.24 -3.27
N ASP A 67 -0.78 -14.58 -3.20
CA ASP A 67 0.17 -14.77 -2.08
C ASP A 67 -0.41 -14.28 -0.74
N PHE A 68 -1.15 -13.16 -0.75
CA PHE A 68 -1.83 -12.68 0.45
C PHE A 68 -2.97 -13.63 0.92
N GLU A 69 -3.47 -14.49 0.07
CA GLU A 69 -4.43 -15.54 0.46
C GLU A 69 -3.75 -16.67 1.22
N THR A 70 -2.43 -16.84 1.08
CA THR A 70 -1.66 -17.84 1.82
C THR A 70 -1.23 -17.33 3.18
N SER A 71 -1.09 -18.22 4.15
CA SER A 71 -0.55 -17.87 5.47
C SER A 71 0.92 -17.47 5.39
N GLU A 72 1.67 -18.07 4.50
CA GLU A 72 3.10 -17.78 4.27
C GLU A 72 3.31 -16.39 3.71
N GLY A 73 2.55 -16.02 2.68
CA GLY A 73 2.62 -14.68 2.08
C GLY A 73 2.26 -13.57 3.06
N ARG A 74 1.19 -13.77 3.84
CA ARG A 74 0.81 -12.82 4.89
C ARG A 74 1.88 -12.72 5.98
N ALA A 75 2.46 -13.84 6.40
CA ALA A 75 3.52 -13.83 7.39
C ALA A 75 4.77 -13.12 6.87
N ALA A 76 5.19 -13.40 5.66
CA ALA A 76 6.35 -12.74 5.03
C ALA A 76 6.17 -11.21 4.93
N ALA A 77 5.00 -10.76 4.51
CA ALA A 77 4.68 -9.34 4.43
C ALA A 77 4.69 -8.67 5.82
N ARG A 78 4.05 -9.33 6.80
CA ARG A 78 3.97 -8.83 8.18
C ARG A 78 5.35 -8.78 8.84
N ASP A 79 6.14 -9.83 8.72
CA ASP A 79 7.45 -9.92 9.34
C ASP A 79 8.40 -8.85 8.77
N ARG A 80 8.35 -8.63 7.46
CA ARG A 80 9.10 -7.56 6.81
C ARG A 80 8.65 -6.18 7.27
N LEU A 81 7.34 -5.97 7.35
CA LEU A 81 6.74 -4.74 7.85
C LEU A 81 7.22 -4.45 9.27
N GLN A 82 7.13 -5.43 10.14
CA GLN A 82 7.56 -5.33 11.53
C GLN A 82 9.06 -5.03 11.63
N ALA A 83 9.90 -5.72 10.87
CA ALA A 83 11.34 -5.47 10.82
C ALA A 83 11.67 -4.03 10.38
N THR A 84 10.93 -3.51 9.40
CA THR A 84 11.12 -2.15 8.88
C THR A 84 10.69 -1.09 9.90
N LEU A 85 9.62 -1.32 10.62
CA LEU A 85 9.00 -0.32 11.51
C LEU A 85 9.41 -0.45 12.98
N THR A 86 10.04 -1.56 13.38
CA THR A 86 10.49 -1.75 14.77
C THR A 86 11.44 -0.62 15.20
N GLY A 87 11.15 -0.02 16.36
CA GLY A 87 11.93 1.07 16.91
C GLY A 87 11.70 2.43 16.26
N SER A 88 10.79 2.52 15.29
CA SER A 88 10.46 3.78 14.63
C SER A 88 9.58 4.66 15.51
N LYS A 89 9.87 5.95 15.52
CA LYS A 89 8.99 6.97 16.10
C LYS A 89 7.80 7.21 15.14
N PRO A 90 6.65 7.70 15.64
CA PRO A 90 5.47 7.96 14.79
C PRO A 90 5.76 8.79 13.54
N GLY A 91 6.59 9.83 13.65
CA GLY A 91 6.98 10.67 12.51
C GLY A 91 7.90 9.98 11.50
N GLU A 92 8.59 8.92 11.90
CA GLU A 92 9.47 8.13 11.04
C GLU A 92 8.71 7.07 10.24
N VAL A 93 7.56 6.60 10.74
CA VAL A 93 6.75 5.56 10.10
C VAL A 93 6.30 5.98 8.72
N LYS A 94 5.78 7.18 8.57
CA LYS A 94 5.37 7.74 7.27
C LYS A 94 6.53 7.78 6.28
N ALA A 95 7.69 8.31 6.70
CA ALA A 95 8.87 8.41 5.85
C ALA A 95 9.37 7.03 5.40
N LYS A 96 9.39 6.05 6.31
CA LYS A 96 9.76 4.67 5.99
C LYS A 96 8.78 3.99 5.06
N ALA A 97 7.49 4.24 5.25
CA ALA A 97 6.44 3.71 4.38
C ALA A 97 6.55 4.26 2.95
N VAL A 98 6.74 5.56 2.80
CA VAL A 98 6.94 6.20 1.48
C VAL A 98 8.23 5.68 0.83
N ALA A 99 9.32 5.54 1.60
CA ALA A 99 10.57 4.99 1.09
C ALA A 99 10.40 3.54 0.60
N ALA A 100 9.67 2.70 1.32
CA ALA A 100 9.39 1.32 0.92
C ALA A 100 8.58 1.25 -0.37
N VAL A 101 7.60 2.13 -0.54
CA VAL A 101 6.81 2.26 -1.78
C VAL A 101 7.70 2.69 -2.95
N ARG A 102 8.60 3.65 -2.71
CA ARG A 102 9.57 4.10 -3.73
C ARG A 102 10.52 2.99 -4.16
N ASP A 103 11.05 2.23 -3.21
CA ASP A 103 11.95 1.11 -3.49
C ASP A 103 11.25 0.01 -4.30
N ALA A 104 10.01 -0.29 -3.96
CA ALA A 104 9.20 -1.24 -4.71
C ALA A 104 8.93 -0.73 -6.14
N ALA A 105 8.64 0.56 -6.30
CA ALA A 105 8.44 1.16 -7.63
C ALA A 105 9.68 1.02 -8.51
N ALA A 106 10.86 1.31 -7.97
CA ALA A 106 12.13 1.15 -8.69
C ALA A 106 12.39 -0.31 -9.06
N LEU A 107 12.10 -1.24 -8.15
CA LEU A 107 12.23 -2.67 -8.38
C LEU A 107 11.30 -3.15 -9.50
N LEU A 108 10.05 -2.68 -9.51
CA LEU A 108 9.08 -2.99 -10.56
C LEU A 108 9.52 -2.47 -11.93
N ASP A 109 10.03 -1.25 -11.99
CA ASP A 109 10.54 -0.68 -13.23
C ASP A 109 11.71 -1.49 -13.80
N ALA A 110 12.55 -2.04 -12.92
CA ALA A 110 13.70 -2.85 -13.32
C ALA A 110 13.35 -4.30 -13.72
N LYS A 111 12.41 -4.92 -12.99
CA LYS A 111 12.10 -6.36 -13.11
C LYS A 111 10.82 -6.68 -13.87
N ALA A 112 9.88 -5.75 -13.89
CA ALA A 112 8.56 -5.95 -14.47
C ALA A 112 8.06 -4.69 -15.18
N PRO A 113 8.83 -4.12 -16.13
CA PRO A 113 8.49 -2.84 -16.76
C PRO A 113 7.12 -2.84 -17.42
N ASP A 114 6.70 -3.97 -18.00
CA ASP A 114 5.41 -4.09 -18.68
C ASP A 114 4.21 -4.01 -17.73
N GLU A 115 4.41 -4.35 -16.46
CA GLU A 115 3.36 -4.37 -15.45
C GLU A 115 3.53 -3.28 -14.38
N ALA A 116 4.68 -2.59 -14.39
CA ALA A 116 5.02 -1.58 -13.39
C ALA A 116 3.97 -0.46 -13.33
N ALA A 117 3.51 0.05 -14.44
CA ALA A 117 2.52 1.13 -14.49
C ALA A 117 1.20 0.71 -13.83
N ALA A 118 0.69 -0.49 -14.13
CA ALA A 118 -0.54 -1.01 -13.55
C ALA A 118 -0.41 -1.24 -12.05
N PHE A 119 0.71 -1.80 -11.61
CA PHE A 119 0.98 -2.06 -10.19
C PHE A 119 1.11 -0.77 -9.39
N LYS A 120 1.83 0.22 -9.92
CA LYS A 120 1.98 1.53 -9.30
C LYS A 120 0.63 2.26 -9.17
N ALA A 121 -0.20 2.20 -10.21
CA ALA A 121 -1.55 2.75 -10.17
C ALA A 121 -2.40 2.05 -9.10
N TRP A 122 -2.27 0.74 -8.95
CA TRP A 122 -2.95 -0.02 -7.91
C TRP A 122 -2.51 0.39 -6.50
N LEU A 123 -1.20 0.53 -6.26
CA LEU A 123 -0.68 1.03 -4.98
C LEU A 123 -1.23 2.43 -4.65
N ARG A 124 -1.28 3.32 -5.66
CA ARG A 124 -1.87 4.65 -5.51
C ARG A 124 -3.36 4.58 -5.17
N HIS A 125 -4.07 3.65 -5.81
CA HIS A 125 -5.49 3.40 -5.53
C HIS A 125 -5.70 2.92 -4.08
N ILE A 126 -4.85 2.02 -3.58
CA ILE A 126 -4.90 1.57 -2.18
C ILE A 126 -4.72 2.74 -1.22
N SER A 127 -3.74 3.59 -1.45
CA SER A 127 -3.51 4.79 -0.64
C SER A 127 -4.70 5.73 -0.65
N GLN A 128 -5.29 5.96 -1.81
CA GLN A 128 -6.49 6.79 -1.96
C GLN A 128 -7.69 6.19 -1.21
N ALA A 129 -7.91 4.90 -1.34
CA ALA A 129 -9.00 4.20 -0.67
C ALA A 129 -8.87 4.27 0.86
N VAL A 130 -7.66 4.15 1.38
CA VAL A 130 -7.39 4.30 2.82
C VAL A 130 -7.69 5.72 3.29
N ALA A 131 -7.27 6.74 2.53
CA ALA A 131 -7.55 8.14 2.85
C ALA A 131 -9.06 8.42 2.87
N GLU A 132 -9.78 7.92 1.89
CA GLU A 132 -11.25 8.10 1.80
C GLU A 132 -11.98 7.35 2.91
N ALA A 133 -11.53 6.16 3.29
CA ALA A 133 -12.11 5.40 4.40
C ALA A 133 -11.93 6.10 5.75
N SER A 134 -10.85 6.83 5.94
CA SER A 134 -10.61 7.61 7.16
C SER A 134 -11.63 8.76 7.31
N THR A 135 -12.11 9.31 6.19
CA THR A 135 -13.11 10.39 6.19
C THR A 135 -14.53 9.89 6.51
N GLU A 136 -14.89 8.70 6.04
CA GLU A 136 -16.20 8.09 6.31
C GLU A 136 -16.39 7.68 7.77
N GLY A 137 -15.30 7.58 8.53
CA GLY A 137 -15.32 7.30 9.96
C GLY A 137 -15.62 8.50 10.84
N GLY A 138 -15.98 9.64 10.27
CA GLY A 138 -16.44 10.81 11.02
C GLY A 138 -17.63 10.44 11.91
N PHE A 139 -17.47 10.68 13.21
CA PHE A 139 -18.46 10.36 14.21
C PHE A 139 -19.83 10.97 13.83
N LEU A 140 -20.83 10.10 13.64
CA LEU A 140 -22.23 10.46 13.39
C LEU A 140 -22.58 11.14 12.05
N GLY A 141 -21.78 11.00 11.01
CA GLY A 141 -22.10 11.57 9.69
C GLY A 141 -22.12 13.09 9.64
N PHE A 142 -21.67 13.74 10.70
CA PHE A 142 -21.52 15.18 10.74
C PHE A 142 -20.14 15.61 10.28
N GLY A 143 -20.10 16.42 9.23
CA GLY A 143 -18.93 17.02 8.73
C GLY A 143 -17.99 15.98 8.12
N GLY A 144 -18.42 15.30 7.06
CA GLY A 144 -17.51 14.52 6.23
C GLY A 144 -16.28 15.34 5.97
N VAL A 145 -15.28 15.25 6.84
CA VAL A 145 -13.98 15.86 6.60
C VAL A 145 -13.44 15.09 5.43
N ARG A 146 -13.49 15.72 4.27
CA ARG A 146 -12.79 15.27 3.09
C ARG A 146 -11.37 14.93 3.50
N VAL A 147 -10.71 14.06 2.73
CA VAL A 147 -9.29 13.77 2.91
C VAL A 147 -8.55 14.97 3.50
N SER A 148 -7.93 14.81 4.65
CA SER A 148 -7.24 15.90 5.36
C SER A 148 -6.08 16.46 4.52
N GLU A 149 -5.63 17.66 4.83
CA GLU A 149 -4.47 18.23 4.13
C GLU A 149 -3.19 17.40 4.33
N ALA A 150 -3.04 16.78 5.52
CA ALA A 150 -1.92 15.86 5.79
C ALA A 150 -2.01 14.60 4.91
N GLU A 151 -3.19 14.03 4.75
CA GLU A 151 -3.43 12.89 3.87
C GLU A 151 -3.23 13.25 2.41
N LYS A 152 -3.70 14.40 1.96
CA LYS A 152 -3.47 14.91 0.60
C LYS A 152 -1.98 15.08 0.31
N ALA A 153 -1.24 15.65 1.24
CA ALA A 153 0.21 15.80 1.11
C ALA A 153 0.90 14.43 1.00
N THR A 154 0.47 13.46 1.81
CA THR A 154 0.99 12.11 1.77
C THR A 154 0.65 11.40 0.46
N LEU A 155 -0.56 11.56 -0.06
CA LEU A 155 -0.96 11.02 -1.36
C LEU A 155 -0.11 11.61 -2.49
N ALA A 156 0.23 12.89 -2.42
CA ALA A 156 1.13 13.54 -3.37
C ALA A 156 2.56 12.96 -3.26
N GLU A 157 3.06 12.73 -2.05
CA GLU A 157 4.37 12.08 -1.83
C GLU A 157 4.40 10.66 -2.38
N ILE A 158 3.33 9.89 -2.19
CA ILE A 158 3.20 8.54 -2.73
C ILE A 158 3.16 8.56 -4.26
N SER A 159 2.38 9.47 -4.84
CA SER A 159 2.33 9.64 -6.30
C SER A 159 3.71 9.98 -6.86
N GLY A 160 4.45 10.87 -6.20
CA GLY A 160 5.82 11.21 -6.56
C GLY A 160 6.78 10.01 -6.43
N ALA A 161 6.66 9.24 -5.35
CA ALA A 161 7.47 8.04 -5.12
C ALA A 161 7.20 6.95 -6.16
N LEU A 162 5.95 6.82 -6.59
CA LEU A 162 5.55 5.88 -7.63
C LEU A 162 5.83 6.37 -9.05
N GLY A 163 6.04 7.67 -9.23
CA GLY A 163 6.17 8.28 -10.56
C GLY A 163 4.86 8.28 -11.35
N VAL A 164 3.74 8.32 -10.67
CA VAL A 164 2.39 8.40 -11.27
C VAL A 164 1.78 9.77 -11.03
N LYS A 165 0.87 10.17 -11.92
CA LYS A 165 0.12 11.41 -11.72
C LYS A 165 -0.91 11.21 -10.61
N GLY A 166 -0.99 12.18 -9.70
CA GLY A 166 -1.97 12.20 -8.62
C GLY A 166 -3.36 12.54 -9.09
#